data_f98c53869c32f72eaebb41fe23ea18b0
#
_entry.id   f98c53869c32f72eaebb41fe23ea18b0
#
_cell.length_a   1.000
_cell.length_b   1.000
_cell.length_c   1.000
_cell.angle_alpha   90.00
_cell.angle_beta   90.00
_cell.angle_gamma   90.00
#
_symmetry.space_group_name_H-M   'P 1'
#
loop_
_entity.id
_entity.type
_entity.pdbx_description
1 polymer ?
#
loop_
_entity_poly.entity_id
_entity_poly.type
_entity_poly.pdbx_seq_one_letter_code
_entity_poly.pdbx_strand_id
1 'polypeptide(L)'
;DSGMGSEHEVIFSSLSLSKNKSFTDILEIGTFDGFNSLLLSNLFPNSNIDTIDLSETDDDFVNFYNRKDNINKFIQDRNIILSKNKNINFFPLNSLKLLNYKKKYDLIWIDGAHGYPLVCIDIINSLHILKENGLILCDDVYIGTPKSQDKTYSSIATFETISVLEKEKLINFHLIYKRLDPLNNCDPKKRKFIAVLNKNFF
;
A
#
# COMPACT_ATOMS: atom_id res chain seq x y z
N ASP A 1 -6.16 -4.37 -18.71
CA ASP A 1 -6.43 -3.42 -17.59
C ASP A 1 -5.92 -4.05 -16.32
N SER A 2 -4.82 -3.50 -15.77
CA SER A 2 -4.16 -4.01 -14.56
C SER A 2 -4.94 -3.76 -13.25
N GLY A 3 -6.11 -3.15 -13.31
CA GLY A 3 -6.85 -2.70 -12.10
C GLY A 3 -6.18 -1.56 -11.34
N MET A 4 -4.91 -1.28 -11.65
CA MET A 4 -4.11 -0.23 -11.02
C MET A 4 -4.49 1.14 -11.58
N GLY A 5 -4.64 2.14 -10.71
CA GLY A 5 -4.92 3.51 -11.12
C GLY A 5 -3.68 4.20 -11.72
N SER A 6 -3.88 5.07 -12.70
CA SER A 6 -2.80 5.88 -13.29
C SER A 6 -2.06 6.75 -12.27
N GLU A 7 -2.70 7.08 -11.17
CA GLU A 7 -2.11 7.83 -10.05
C GLU A 7 -0.98 7.10 -9.35
N HIS A 8 -1.00 5.76 -9.27
CA HIS A 8 0.12 4.98 -8.73
C HIS A 8 1.37 5.20 -9.58
N GLU A 9 1.23 5.13 -10.92
CA GLU A 9 2.32 5.39 -11.85
C GLU A 9 2.91 6.80 -11.66
N VAL A 10 2.04 7.83 -11.52
CA VAL A 10 2.48 9.21 -11.34
C VAL A 10 3.23 9.40 -10.02
N ILE A 11 2.70 8.88 -8.91
CA ILE A 11 3.31 9.04 -7.60
C ILE A 11 4.64 8.32 -7.52
N PHE A 12 4.69 7.04 -7.91
CA PHE A 12 5.94 6.27 -7.85
C PHE A 12 6.99 6.79 -8.83
N SER A 13 6.59 7.24 -10.03
CA SER A 13 7.51 7.91 -10.95
C SER A 13 8.09 9.20 -10.35
N SER A 14 7.26 10.00 -9.70
CA SER A 14 7.71 11.23 -9.03
C SER A 14 8.72 10.93 -7.91
N LEU A 15 8.48 9.87 -7.13
CA LEU A 15 9.41 9.42 -6.10
C LEU A 15 10.71 8.88 -6.67
N SER A 16 10.65 8.12 -7.77
CA SER A 16 11.85 7.55 -8.41
C SER A 16 12.77 8.62 -9.01
N LEU A 17 12.20 9.74 -9.45
CA LEU A 17 12.94 10.89 -9.99
C LEU A 17 13.43 11.86 -8.91
N SER A 18 13.07 11.64 -7.65
CA SER A 18 13.49 12.51 -6.55
C SER A 18 14.99 12.43 -6.31
N LYS A 19 15.70 13.54 -6.47
CA LYS A 19 17.15 13.62 -6.20
C LYS A 19 17.49 13.64 -4.71
N ASN A 20 16.52 13.89 -3.86
CA ASN A 20 16.72 14.09 -2.42
C ASN A 20 16.53 12.81 -1.60
N LYS A 21 16.03 11.73 -2.19
CA LYS A 21 15.80 10.45 -1.51
C LYS A 21 16.28 9.29 -2.37
N SER A 22 17.00 8.37 -1.73
CA SER A 22 17.35 7.08 -2.30
C SER A 22 16.52 6.02 -1.60
N PHE A 23 15.80 5.21 -2.36
CA PHE A 23 15.03 4.09 -1.85
C PHE A 23 15.79 2.80 -2.19
N THR A 24 16.35 2.13 -1.19
CA THR A 24 17.09 0.87 -1.37
C THR A 24 16.27 -0.35 -1.00
N ASP A 25 15.38 -0.20 -0.03
CA ASP A 25 14.49 -1.26 0.45
C ASP A 25 13.06 -0.75 0.45
N ILE A 26 12.22 -1.35 -0.36
CA ILE A 26 10.82 -1.01 -0.53
C ILE A 26 9.97 -2.19 -0.07
N LEU A 27 8.92 -1.93 0.70
CA LEU A 27 7.93 -2.94 1.10
C LEU A 27 6.57 -2.59 0.51
N GLU A 28 5.91 -3.59 -0.03
CA GLU A 28 4.49 -3.55 -0.38
C GLU A 28 3.70 -4.49 0.53
N ILE A 29 2.63 -3.98 1.12
CA ILE A 29 1.65 -4.76 1.89
C ILE A 29 0.37 -4.86 1.04
N GLY A 30 0.09 -6.06 0.54
CA GLY A 30 -0.96 -6.34 -0.43
C GLY A 30 -0.40 -6.52 -1.84
N THR A 31 0.11 -7.73 -2.13
CA THR A 31 0.69 -8.07 -3.45
C THR A 31 -0.36 -8.18 -4.54
N PHE A 32 -1.54 -8.72 -4.19
CA PHE A 32 -2.63 -9.00 -5.11
C PHE A 32 -2.17 -9.77 -6.37
N ASP A 33 -2.22 -9.14 -7.56
CA ASP A 33 -1.82 -9.73 -8.85
C ASP A 33 -0.34 -9.49 -9.22
N GLY A 34 0.38 -8.73 -8.40
CA GLY A 34 1.81 -8.43 -8.55
C GLY A 34 2.15 -7.30 -9.53
N PHE A 35 1.17 -6.67 -10.18
CA PHE A 35 1.46 -5.58 -11.13
C PHE A 35 2.07 -4.35 -10.46
N ASN A 36 1.63 -4.00 -9.23
CA ASN A 36 2.23 -2.88 -8.53
C ASN A 36 3.65 -3.18 -8.06
N SER A 37 3.93 -4.41 -7.61
CA SER A 37 5.31 -4.87 -7.34
C SER A 37 6.20 -4.73 -8.58
N LEU A 38 5.68 -5.11 -9.76
CA LEU A 38 6.41 -4.98 -11.03
C LEU A 38 6.64 -3.51 -11.40
N LEU A 39 5.66 -2.63 -11.20
CA LEU A 39 5.81 -1.19 -11.40
C LEU A 39 6.91 -0.62 -10.51
N LEU A 40 6.86 -0.92 -9.21
CA LEU A 40 7.89 -0.50 -8.25
C LEU A 40 9.27 -1.00 -8.68
N SER A 41 9.39 -2.25 -9.08
CA SER A 41 10.64 -2.84 -9.53
C SER A 41 11.21 -2.17 -10.78
N ASN A 42 10.36 -1.78 -11.74
CA ASN A 42 10.79 -1.07 -12.94
C ASN A 42 11.23 0.37 -12.65
N LEU A 43 10.54 1.05 -11.73
CA LEU A 43 10.85 2.44 -11.37
C LEU A 43 12.05 2.55 -10.42
N PHE A 44 12.31 1.51 -9.64
CA PHE A 44 13.40 1.44 -8.68
C PHE A 44 14.32 0.22 -8.96
N PRO A 45 15.01 0.18 -10.10
CA PRO A 45 15.74 -1.01 -10.56
C PRO A 45 16.92 -1.44 -9.65
N ASN A 46 17.41 -0.52 -8.82
CA ASN A 46 18.49 -0.76 -7.87
C ASN A 46 18.00 -1.03 -6.44
N SER A 47 16.68 -1.14 -6.23
CA SER A 47 16.07 -1.37 -4.92
C SER A 47 15.66 -2.82 -4.76
N ASN A 48 15.64 -3.29 -3.51
CA ASN A 48 14.98 -4.55 -3.16
C ASN A 48 13.48 -4.27 -2.95
N ILE A 49 12.63 -4.95 -3.68
CA ILE A 49 11.18 -4.85 -3.57
C ILE A 49 10.70 -6.09 -2.82
N ASP A 50 10.39 -5.95 -1.56
CA ASP A 50 9.71 -6.99 -0.80
C ASP A 50 8.19 -6.76 -0.89
N THR A 51 7.45 -7.78 -1.23
CA THR A 51 5.99 -7.72 -1.28
C THR A 51 5.38 -8.86 -0.48
N ILE A 52 4.37 -8.55 0.32
CA ILE A 52 3.71 -9.53 1.19
C ILE A 52 2.21 -9.59 0.92
N ASP A 53 1.68 -10.80 1.00
CA ASP A 53 0.24 -11.06 0.98
C ASP A 53 -0.05 -12.27 1.88
N LEU A 54 -1.33 -12.54 2.15
CA LEU A 54 -1.74 -13.73 2.85
C LEU A 54 -1.28 -14.99 2.13
N SER A 55 -1.09 -16.07 2.88
CA SER A 55 -0.80 -17.38 2.30
C SER A 55 -1.90 -17.82 1.36
N GLU A 56 -1.54 -18.54 0.31
CA GLU A 56 -2.47 -19.15 -0.65
C GLU A 56 -3.45 -20.15 -0.02
N THR A 57 -3.15 -20.60 1.19
CA THR A 57 -4.00 -21.51 2.00
C THR A 57 -4.84 -20.76 3.03
N ASP A 58 -4.72 -19.43 3.12
CA ASP A 58 -5.49 -18.61 4.04
C ASP A 58 -6.93 -18.45 3.52
N ASP A 59 -7.91 -18.67 4.40
CA ASP A 59 -9.32 -18.60 4.04
C ASP A 59 -9.74 -17.22 3.50
N ASP A 60 -9.19 -16.15 4.07
CA ASP A 60 -9.45 -14.79 3.60
C ASP A 60 -8.87 -14.58 2.20
N PHE A 61 -7.65 -15.10 1.93
CA PHE A 61 -7.06 -15.04 0.59
C PHE A 61 -7.92 -15.79 -0.44
N VAL A 62 -8.38 -16.98 -0.10
CA VAL A 62 -9.16 -17.84 -1.01
C VAL A 62 -10.53 -17.23 -1.32
N ASN A 63 -11.20 -16.69 -0.32
CA ASN A 63 -12.59 -16.21 -0.45
C ASN A 63 -12.68 -14.76 -0.94
N PHE A 64 -11.60 -13.98 -0.88
CA PHE A 64 -11.62 -12.59 -1.32
C PHE A 64 -11.67 -12.49 -2.85
N TYR A 65 -12.43 -11.56 -3.39
CA TYR A 65 -12.62 -11.34 -4.84
C TYR A 65 -13.13 -12.56 -5.63
N ASN A 66 -13.90 -13.46 -5.00
CA ASN A 66 -14.39 -14.69 -5.66
C ASN A 66 -13.27 -15.54 -6.30
N ARG A 67 -12.07 -15.54 -5.69
CA ARG A 67 -10.92 -16.29 -6.21
C ARG A 67 -11.13 -17.80 -6.19
N LYS A 68 -12.03 -18.29 -5.35
CA LYS A 68 -12.26 -19.73 -5.10
C LYS A 68 -12.32 -20.58 -6.37
N ASP A 69 -13.00 -20.07 -7.40
CA ASP A 69 -13.19 -20.82 -8.66
C ASP A 69 -11.98 -20.78 -9.61
N ASN A 70 -11.06 -19.81 -9.43
CA ASN A 70 -9.93 -19.56 -10.32
C ASN A 70 -8.60 -19.37 -9.58
N ILE A 71 -8.49 -19.82 -8.34
CA ILE A 71 -7.35 -19.53 -7.47
C ILE A 71 -6.02 -19.98 -8.06
N ASN A 72 -5.96 -21.18 -8.63
CA ASN A 72 -4.72 -21.71 -9.22
C ASN A 72 -4.24 -20.86 -10.39
N LYS A 73 -5.17 -20.39 -11.23
CA LYS A 73 -4.83 -19.51 -12.35
C LYS A 73 -4.37 -18.15 -11.83
N PHE A 74 -5.06 -17.57 -10.86
CA PHE A 74 -4.64 -16.31 -10.24
C PHE A 74 -3.22 -16.38 -9.67
N ILE A 75 -2.90 -17.45 -8.93
CA ILE A 75 -1.57 -17.69 -8.35
C ILE A 75 -0.52 -17.83 -9.44
N GLN A 76 -0.82 -18.60 -10.49
CA GLN A 76 0.09 -18.79 -11.63
C GLN A 76 0.37 -17.45 -12.34
N ASP A 77 -0.67 -16.67 -12.66
CA ASP A 77 -0.55 -15.38 -13.34
C ASP A 77 0.26 -14.39 -12.49
N ARG A 78 -0.04 -14.28 -11.16
CA ARG A 78 0.73 -13.47 -10.21
C ARG A 78 2.21 -13.88 -10.20
N ASN A 79 2.51 -15.17 -10.09
CA ASN A 79 3.88 -15.65 -10.01
C ASN A 79 4.66 -15.36 -11.32
N ILE A 80 4.00 -15.42 -12.49
CA ILE A 80 4.58 -14.99 -13.76
C ILE A 80 4.95 -13.50 -13.72
N ILE A 81 4.07 -12.65 -13.19
CA ILE A 81 4.34 -11.21 -13.08
C ILE A 81 5.52 -10.96 -12.15
N LEU A 82 5.52 -11.55 -10.95
CA LEU A 82 6.58 -11.37 -9.96
C LEU A 82 7.94 -11.88 -10.42
N SER A 83 7.98 -12.89 -11.27
CA SER A 83 9.21 -13.46 -11.80
C SER A 83 9.89 -12.62 -12.89
N LYS A 84 9.24 -11.57 -13.40
CA LYS A 84 9.79 -10.73 -14.49
C LYS A 84 11.05 -9.98 -14.08
N ASN A 85 11.17 -9.61 -12.81
CA ASN A 85 12.33 -8.86 -12.30
C ASN A 85 12.92 -9.55 -11.06
N LYS A 86 14.24 -9.67 -11.05
CA LYS A 86 14.99 -10.39 -9.99
C LYS A 86 15.03 -9.66 -8.63
N ASN A 87 14.70 -8.38 -8.61
CA ASN A 87 14.69 -7.58 -7.39
C ASN A 87 13.33 -7.58 -6.66
N ILE A 88 12.37 -8.39 -7.13
CA ILE A 88 11.09 -8.61 -6.44
C ILE A 88 11.21 -9.88 -5.59
N ASN A 89 10.90 -9.75 -4.30
CA ASN A 89 10.85 -10.85 -3.34
C ASN A 89 9.43 -10.94 -2.77
N PHE A 90 8.73 -12.02 -3.08
CA PHE A 90 7.39 -12.28 -2.55
C PHE A 90 7.47 -13.16 -1.29
N PHE A 91 6.74 -12.76 -0.25
CA PHE A 91 6.61 -13.53 0.99
C PHE A 91 5.13 -13.77 1.30
N PRO A 92 4.68 -15.04 1.43
CA PRO A 92 3.35 -15.37 1.92
C PRO A 92 3.31 -15.10 3.43
N LEU A 93 3.06 -13.85 3.82
CA LEU A 93 3.18 -13.37 5.18
C LEU A 93 1.98 -12.48 5.54
N ASN A 94 1.30 -12.83 6.63
CA ASN A 94 0.32 -11.93 7.23
C ASN A 94 1.04 -10.74 7.87
N SER A 95 0.61 -9.52 7.54
CA SER A 95 1.20 -8.25 7.99
C SER A 95 1.24 -8.09 9.52
N LEU A 96 0.39 -8.82 10.26
CA LEU A 96 0.45 -8.91 11.73
C LEU A 96 1.82 -9.35 12.25
N LYS A 97 2.57 -10.14 11.46
CA LYS A 97 3.89 -10.65 11.83
C LYS A 97 5.03 -9.65 11.59
N LEU A 98 4.76 -8.51 10.92
CA LEU A 98 5.77 -7.48 10.65
C LEU A 98 6.36 -6.86 11.93
N LEU A 99 5.65 -6.90 13.04
CA LEU A 99 6.18 -6.44 14.34
C LEU A 99 7.49 -7.15 14.73
N ASN A 100 7.70 -8.37 14.29
CA ASN A 100 8.90 -9.16 14.58
C ASN A 100 10.02 -8.98 13.52
N TYR A 101 9.79 -8.18 12.48
CA TYR A 101 10.75 -7.97 11.41
C TYR A 101 11.86 -7.02 11.87
N LYS A 102 13.09 -7.42 11.58
CA LYS A 102 14.28 -6.61 11.86
C LYS A 102 14.70 -5.72 10.68
N LYS A 103 14.33 -6.13 9.45
CA LYS A 103 14.60 -5.35 8.24
C LYS A 103 13.84 -4.04 8.31
N LYS A 104 14.47 -2.94 7.89
CA LYS A 104 13.89 -1.60 7.81
C LYS A 104 13.78 -1.18 6.36
N TYR A 105 12.77 -0.38 6.05
CA TYR A 105 12.43 0.03 4.69
C TYR A 105 12.49 1.54 4.53
N ASP A 106 12.88 1.99 3.34
CA ASP A 106 12.88 3.41 2.96
C ASP A 106 11.50 3.87 2.50
N LEU A 107 10.77 2.97 1.85
CA LEU A 107 9.42 3.21 1.33
C LEU A 107 8.55 2.01 1.68
N ILE A 108 7.36 2.27 2.21
CA ILE A 108 6.35 1.24 2.47
C ILE A 108 5.06 1.67 1.80
N TRP A 109 4.51 0.80 0.96
CA TRP A 109 3.21 0.93 0.33
C TRP A 109 2.20 0.03 1.04
N ILE A 110 1.10 0.60 1.53
CA ILE A 110 0.02 -0.13 2.22
C ILE A 110 -1.22 -0.09 1.32
N ASP A 111 -1.54 -1.25 0.76
CA ASP A 111 -2.71 -1.49 -0.09
C ASP A 111 -3.30 -2.89 0.19
N GLY A 112 -3.33 -3.24 1.47
CA GLY A 112 -3.87 -4.51 1.96
C GLY A 112 -5.32 -4.34 2.45
N ALA A 113 -5.54 -4.57 3.74
CA ALA A 113 -6.87 -4.41 4.34
C ALA A 113 -7.23 -2.93 4.53
N HIS A 114 -8.49 -2.57 4.24
CA HIS A 114 -8.98 -1.18 4.35
C HIS A 114 -9.84 -0.92 5.59
N GLY A 115 -10.02 -1.91 6.46
CA GLY A 115 -10.88 -1.85 7.64
C GLY A 115 -10.14 -2.03 8.97
N TYR A 116 -10.79 -1.60 10.07
CA TYR A 116 -10.33 -1.93 11.41
C TYR A 116 -10.46 -3.43 11.70
N PRO A 117 -9.56 -4.02 12.52
CA PRO A 117 -8.36 -3.41 13.09
C PRO A 117 -7.14 -3.47 12.15
N LEU A 118 -7.23 -4.17 11.01
CA LEU A 118 -6.08 -4.60 10.21
C LEU A 118 -5.28 -3.42 9.66
N VAL A 119 -5.93 -2.44 9.03
CA VAL A 119 -5.21 -1.28 8.48
C VAL A 119 -4.49 -0.46 9.57
N CYS A 120 -5.06 -0.37 10.76
CA CYS A 120 -4.40 0.28 11.90
C CYS A 120 -3.11 -0.45 12.27
N ILE A 121 -3.16 -1.78 12.33
CA ILE A 121 -2.00 -2.63 12.64
C ILE A 121 -0.95 -2.51 11.52
N ASP A 122 -1.36 -2.50 10.26
CA ASP A 122 -0.46 -2.33 9.11
C ASP A 122 0.30 -0.99 9.20
N ILE A 123 -0.38 0.10 9.56
CA ILE A 123 0.25 1.40 9.75
C ILE A 123 1.23 1.38 10.92
N ILE A 124 0.84 0.85 12.08
CA ILE A 124 1.69 0.80 13.28
C ILE A 124 2.91 -0.10 13.04
N ASN A 125 2.73 -1.29 12.46
CA ASN A 125 3.83 -2.18 12.13
C ASN A 125 4.77 -1.54 11.09
N SER A 126 4.21 -0.84 10.09
CA SER A 126 4.99 -0.10 9.09
C SER A 126 5.82 1.01 9.73
N LEU A 127 5.26 1.76 10.66
CA LEU A 127 6.01 2.75 11.43
C LEU A 127 7.15 2.11 12.22
N HIS A 128 6.95 0.91 12.77
CA HIS A 128 8.01 0.20 13.51
C HIS A 128 9.19 -0.18 12.59
N ILE A 129 8.93 -0.61 11.36
CA ILE A 129 9.95 -1.06 10.41
C ILE A 129 10.39 0.02 9.40
N LEU A 130 9.89 1.24 9.51
CA LEU A 130 10.30 2.36 8.67
C LEU A 130 11.68 2.87 9.10
N LYS A 131 12.57 3.11 8.13
CA LYS A 131 13.85 3.83 8.35
C LYS A 131 13.59 5.29 8.77
N GLU A 132 14.60 5.94 9.29
CA GLU A 132 14.52 7.30 9.85
C GLU A 132 13.91 8.32 8.89
N ASN A 133 14.35 8.38 7.67
CA ASN A 133 13.83 9.32 6.66
C ASN A 133 12.91 8.64 5.65
N GLY A 134 12.34 7.49 6.02
CA GLY A 134 11.46 6.72 5.16
C GLY A 134 10.08 7.37 4.99
N LEU A 135 9.34 6.84 4.03
CA LEU A 135 7.96 7.22 3.73
C LEU A 135 7.04 6.00 3.82
N ILE A 136 5.84 6.20 4.35
CA ILE A 136 4.73 5.27 4.19
C ILE A 136 3.70 5.93 3.28
N LEU A 137 3.21 5.19 2.32
CA LEU A 137 2.07 5.57 1.49
C LEU A 137 0.93 4.61 1.75
N CYS A 138 -0.26 5.15 2.01
CA CYS A 138 -1.48 4.35 2.21
C CYS A 138 -2.45 4.64 1.07
N ASP A 139 -2.92 3.57 0.40
CA ASP A 139 -3.91 3.70 -0.67
C ASP A 139 -5.34 3.81 -0.14
N ASP A 140 -6.22 4.19 -1.05
CA ASP A 140 -7.68 4.22 -0.89
C ASP A 140 -8.20 4.97 0.36
N VAL A 141 -7.46 5.98 0.84
CA VAL A 141 -7.86 6.80 1.99
C VAL A 141 -9.11 7.61 1.67
N TYR A 142 -10.08 7.57 2.57
CA TYR A 142 -11.34 8.28 2.42
C TYR A 142 -11.68 9.05 3.70
N ILE A 143 -12.06 10.33 3.56
CA ILE A 143 -12.31 11.22 4.71
C ILE A 143 -13.79 11.44 5.03
N GLY A 144 -14.67 10.96 4.15
CA GLY A 144 -16.12 11.05 4.31
C GLY A 144 -16.76 9.70 4.63
N THR A 145 -18.07 9.69 4.82
CA THR A 145 -18.83 8.43 4.92
C THR A 145 -19.06 7.86 3.53
N PRO A 146 -18.48 6.69 3.16
CA PRO A 146 -18.70 6.12 1.83
C PRO A 146 -20.17 5.78 1.65
N LYS A 147 -20.70 6.08 0.49
CA LYS A 147 -21.98 5.52 0.06
C LYS A 147 -21.83 4.00 0.01
N SER A 148 -22.76 3.28 0.53
CA SER A 148 -22.78 1.88 1.00
C SER A 148 -22.12 0.79 0.14
N GLN A 149 -21.69 1.03 -1.08
CA GLN A 149 -21.17 0.02 -2.00
C GLN A 149 -19.64 -0.01 -2.16
N ASP A 150 -18.92 0.97 -1.63
CA ASP A 150 -17.48 1.13 -1.91
C ASP A 150 -16.57 0.90 -0.68
N LYS A 151 -17.04 0.11 0.30
CA LYS A 151 -16.28 -0.15 1.53
C LYS A 151 -14.97 -0.94 1.29
N THR A 152 -14.94 -1.75 0.24
CA THR A 152 -13.78 -2.58 -0.08
C THR A 152 -12.60 -1.73 -0.58
N TYR A 153 -12.87 -0.61 -1.23
CA TYR A 153 -11.86 0.26 -1.84
C TYR A 153 -11.83 1.67 -1.24
N SER A 154 -12.34 1.85 -0.02
CA SER A 154 -12.39 3.15 0.64
C SER A 154 -12.15 3.00 2.13
N SER A 155 -11.00 3.47 2.61
CA SER A 155 -10.58 3.32 3.98
C SER A 155 -10.76 4.60 4.79
N ILE A 156 -11.86 4.71 5.52
CA ILE A 156 -12.03 5.69 6.60
C ILE A 156 -11.10 5.35 7.76
N ALA A 157 -10.95 4.05 8.06
CA ALA A 157 -10.12 3.58 9.15
C ALA A 157 -8.66 4.03 9.02
N THR A 158 -8.14 4.12 7.78
CA THR A 158 -6.83 4.70 7.52
C THR A 158 -6.80 6.17 7.95
N PHE A 159 -7.77 6.98 7.49
CA PHE A 159 -7.81 8.41 7.82
C PHE A 159 -7.95 8.66 9.32
N GLU A 160 -8.81 7.92 9.99
CA GLU A 160 -8.99 8.03 11.45
C GLU A 160 -7.69 7.65 12.19
N THR A 161 -7.03 6.57 11.79
CA THR A 161 -5.77 6.13 12.39
C THR A 161 -4.68 7.18 12.23
N ILE A 162 -4.43 7.67 10.99
CA ILE A 162 -3.36 8.66 10.77
C ILE A 162 -3.66 10.00 11.43
N SER A 163 -4.95 10.39 11.52
CA SER A 163 -5.35 11.62 12.19
C SER A 163 -5.06 11.56 13.70
N VAL A 164 -5.29 10.41 14.34
CA VAL A 164 -4.94 10.22 15.77
C VAL A 164 -3.43 10.25 15.95
N LEU A 165 -2.67 9.55 15.09
CA LEU A 165 -1.21 9.52 15.17
C LEU A 165 -0.58 10.92 14.96
N GLU A 166 -1.13 11.73 14.05
CA GLU A 166 -0.69 13.11 13.85
C GLU A 166 -1.01 14.01 15.05
N LYS A 167 -2.22 13.90 15.60
CA LYS A 167 -2.62 14.63 16.83
C LYS A 167 -1.68 14.33 18.00
N GLU A 168 -1.25 13.08 18.13
CA GLU A 168 -0.27 12.63 19.13
C GLU A 168 1.18 12.96 18.73
N LYS A 169 1.40 13.67 17.61
CA LYS A 169 2.72 14.09 17.09
C LYS A 169 3.66 12.94 16.75
N LEU A 170 3.15 11.76 16.50
CA LEU A 170 3.95 10.58 16.13
C LEU A 170 4.33 10.59 14.64
N ILE A 171 3.50 11.22 13.81
CA ILE A 171 3.70 11.36 12.36
C ILE A 171 3.32 12.75 11.90
N ASN A 172 3.74 13.10 10.66
CA ASN A 172 3.07 14.07 9.81
C ASN A 172 2.50 13.34 8.61
N PHE A 173 1.38 13.82 8.05
CA PHE A 173 0.87 13.26 6.80
C PHE A 173 0.37 14.33 5.85
N HIS A 174 0.35 13.97 4.54
CA HIS A 174 -0.26 14.75 3.48
C HIS A 174 -1.16 13.85 2.66
N LEU A 175 -2.27 14.42 2.18
CA LEU A 175 -3.21 13.72 1.33
C LEU A 175 -3.03 14.17 -0.13
N ILE A 176 -2.85 13.21 -1.03
CA ILE A 176 -2.78 13.43 -2.48
C ILE A 176 -4.08 12.90 -3.08
N TYR A 177 -4.77 13.73 -3.89
CA TYR A 177 -5.98 13.31 -4.56
C TYR A 177 -5.73 12.13 -5.50
N LYS A 178 -6.57 11.10 -5.36
CA LYS A 178 -6.64 9.96 -6.26
C LYS A 178 -7.79 10.20 -7.25
N ARG A 179 -7.52 10.05 -8.54
CA ARG A 179 -8.51 10.21 -9.61
C ARG A 179 -9.18 11.60 -9.62
N LEU A 180 -8.49 12.57 -10.13
CA LEU A 180 -9.05 13.88 -10.42
C LEU A 180 -10.06 13.75 -11.58
N ASP A 181 -11.35 13.74 -11.24
CA ASP A 181 -12.41 13.85 -12.22
C ASP A 181 -12.72 15.36 -12.42
N PRO A 182 -12.41 15.94 -13.59
CA PRO A 182 -12.62 17.36 -13.83
C PRO A 182 -14.10 17.77 -13.86
N LEU A 183 -15.01 16.81 -14.01
CA LEU A 183 -16.44 17.08 -14.11
C LEU A 183 -17.17 16.95 -12.77
N ASN A 184 -16.54 16.40 -11.74
CA ASN A 184 -17.18 16.17 -10.45
C ASN A 184 -16.50 16.96 -9.33
N ASN A 185 -17.34 17.76 -8.73
CA ASN A 185 -17.28 18.39 -7.43
C ASN A 185 -16.01 18.10 -6.61
N CYS A 186 -15.22 19.13 -6.35
CA CYS A 186 -14.02 19.11 -5.53
C CYS A 186 -14.30 18.89 -4.02
N ASP A 187 -15.46 18.32 -3.64
CA ASP A 187 -15.76 18.02 -2.26
C ASP A 187 -14.82 16.92 -1.74
N PRO A 188 -13.88 17.23 -0.83
CA PRO A 188 -12.92 16.24 -0.32
C PRO A 188 -13.60 15.02 0.31
N LYS A 189 -14.81 15.19 0.87
CA LYS A 189 -15.57 14.10 1.50
C LYS A 189 -16.08 13.05 0.50
N LYS A 190 -15.96 13.30 -0.79
CA LYS A 190 -16.39 12.40 -1.86
C LYS A 190 -15.22 11.87 -2.70
N ARG A 191 -13.99 12.09 -2.24
CA ARG A 191 -12.78 11.75 -2.98
C ARG A 191 -11.95 10.73 -2.23
N LYS A 192 -11.21 9.96 -3.00
CA LYS A 192 -10.16 9.09 -2.48
C LYS A 192 -8.83 9.82 -2.51
N PHE A 193 -7.96 9.42 -1.60
CA PHE A 193 -6.63 9.97 -1.48
C PHE A 193 -5.61 8.84 -1.35
N ILE A 194 -4.37 9.16 -1.66
CA ILE A 194 -3.21 8.48 -1.14
C ILE A 194 -2.67 9.33 -0.01
N ALA A 195 -2.48 8.75 1.17
CA ALA A 195 -1.81 9.43 2.27
C ALA A 195 -0.30 9.16 2.22
N VAL A 196 0.49 10.20 2.36
CA VAL A 196 1.96 10.13 2.49
C VAL A 196 2.33 10.49 3.91
N LEU A 197 2.92 9.54 4.63
CA LEU A 197 3.28 9.67 6.03
C LEU A 197 4.80 9.67 6.21
N ASN A 198 5.27 10.45 7.16
CA ASN A 198 6.64 10.39 7.69
C ASN A 198 6.62 10.47 9.21
N LYS A 199 7.58 9.80 9.85
CA LYS A 199 7.74 9.86 11.30
C LYS A 199 8.14 11.26 11.75
N ASN A 200 7.57 11.69 12.87
CA ASN A 200 8.18 12.74 13.67
C ASN A 200 9.21 12.08 14.60
N PHE A 201 10.45 12.52 14.51
CA PHE A 201 11.47 12.13 15.49
C PHE A 201 11.35 13.01 16.72
N PHE A 202 11.33 12.36 17.86
CA PHE A 202 11.49 13.00 19.17
C PHE A 202 12.98 13.16 19.47
#